data_03a902d921c628df42addfe6a9e04d01
#
_entry.id   03a902d921c628df42addfe6a9e04d01
#
_cell.length_a   1.000
_cell.length_b   1.000
_cell.length_c   1.000
_cell.angle_alpha   90.00
_cell.angle_beta   90.00
_cell.angle_gamma   90.00
#
_symmetry.space_group_name_H-M   'P 1'
#
loop_
_entity.id
_entity.type
_entity.pdbx_description
1 polymer ?
#
loop_
_entity_poly.entity_id
_entity_poly.type
_entity_poly.pdbx_seq_one_letter_code
_entity_poly.pdbx_strand_id
1 'polypeptide(L)'
;MGGLSGRGNITPAAEFNIYADHDAAKIVLKSGVKIVVCGLDITSTETSDIPTINKLKNMNKAGKMFYSLFKHFRDGSMENGNLQMHDLTTTAYLDKPDLFESKEAFIDIEATGEYTKGFMVVDFNGKYNKEKMLSFVQI
;
A
#
# COMPACT_ATOMS: atom_id res chain seq x y z
N MET A 1 -1.08 -2.79 -3.95
CA MET A 1 -0.46 -2.03 -2.82
C MET A 1 0.70 -1.22 -3.39
N GLY A 2 0.81 0.04 -3.00
CA GLY A 2 1.94 0.92 -3.39
C GLY A 2 1.56 2.38 -3.39
N GLY A 3 2.58 3.23 -3.35
CA GLY A 3 2.42 4.67 -3.32
C GLY A 3 1.97 5.22 -1.97
N LEU A 4 1.80 6.51 -1.94
CA LEU A 4 1.36 7.25 -0.74
C LEU A 4 1.00 8.68 -1.13
N SER A 5 0.23 9.35 -0.28
CA SER A 5 -0.07 10.78 -0.40
C SER A 5 0.83 11.66 0.49
N GLY A 6 1.66 11.05 1.32
CA GLY A 6 2.50 11.70 2.33
C GLY A 6 4.00 11.51 2.13
N ARG A 7 4.71 11.06 3.17
CA ARG A 7 6.17 10.81 3.15
C ARG A 7 6.49 9.36 2.82
N GLY A 8 7.50 9.16 1.96
CA GLY A 8 7.96 7.85 1.55
C GLY A 8 8.68 7.04 2.63
N ASN A 9 8.90 5.76 2.34
CA ASN A 9 9.61 4.81 3.20
C ASN A 9 10.96 4.38 2.61
N ILE A 10 11.16 4.45 1.28
CA ILE A 10 12.45 4.13 0.65
C ILE A 10 13.29 5.40 0.44
N THR A 11 12.64 6.50 0.07
CA THR A 11 13.19 7.84 0.09
C THR A 11 12.22 8.76 0.84
N PRO A 12 12.61 9.98 1.23
CA PRO A 12 11.65 10.92 1.82
C PRO A 12 10.44 11.24 0.93
N ALA A 13 10.57 11.02 -0.38
CA ALA A 13 9.55 11.36 -1.38
C ALA A 13 8.78 10.13 -1.92
N ALA A 14 9.34 8.92 -1.87
CA ALA A 14 8.80 7.77 -2.59
C ALA A 14 8.55 6.54 -1.71
N GLU A 15 7.48 5.82 -2.03
CA GLU A 15 7.19 4.50 -1.50
C GLU A 15 7.96 3.44 -2.32
N PHE A 16 8.34 2.33 -1.66
CA PHE A 16 9.25 1.32 -2.19
C PHE A 16 8.79 0.70 -3.51
N ASN A 17 7.53 0.26 -3.61
CA ASN A 17 7.03 -0.41 -4.81
C ASN A 17 7.00 0.54 -6.02
N ILE A 18 6.55 1.77 -5.80
CA ILE A 18 6.55 2.80 -6.84
C ILE A 18 7.98 3.21 -7.21
N TYR A 19 8.87 3.33 -6.24
CA TYR A 19 10.27 3.68 -6.50
C TYR A 19 11.01 2.60 -7.29
N ALA A 20 10.70 1.33 -7.02
CA ALA A 20 11.34 0.18 -7.67
C ALA A 20 11.15 0.18 -9.20
N ASP A 21 9.94 0.56 -9.68
CA ASP A 21 9.66 0.74 -11.11
C ASP A 21 8.62 1.86 -11.34
N HIS A 22 9.09 3.10 -11.22
CA HIS A 22 8.25 4.30 -11.35
C HIS A 22 7.71 4.49 -12.77
N ASP A 23 8.41 4.01 -13.79
CA ASP A 23 7.97 4.09 -15.18
C ASP A 23 6.81 3.11 -15.43
N ALA A 24 6.93 1.88 -14.97
CA ALA A 24 5.83 0.91 -15.04
C ALA A 24 4.61 1.38 -14.26
N ALA A 25 4.80 1.90 -13.03
CA ALA A 25 3.71 2.46 -12.25
C ALA A 25 2.99 3.58 -12.99
N LYS A 26 3.72 4.50 -13.61
CA LYS A 26 3.17 5.60 -14.41
C LYS A 26 2.37 5.07 -15.62
N ILE A 27 2.84 4.05 -16.32
CA ILE A 27 2.14 3.42 -17.44
C ILE A 27 0.83 2.81 -16.95
N VAL A 28 0.86 2.06 -15.84
CA VAL A 28 -0.34 1.42 -15.28
C VAL A 28 -1.38 2.47 -14.88
N LEU A 29 -0.98 3.52 -14.17
CA LEU A 29 -1.90 4.59 -13.75
C LEU A 29 -2.55 5.33 -14.94
N LYS A 30 -1.87 5.39 -16.09
CA LYS A 30 -2.38 6.01 -17.32
C LYS A 30 -3.10 5.06 -18.26
N SER A 31 -3.24 3.79 -17.92
CA SER A 31 -3.80 2.76 -18.79
C SER A 31 -5.30 2.90 -19.08
N GLY A 32 -6.02 3.70 -18.29
CA GLY A 32 -7.47 3.84 -18.39
C GLY A 32 -8.27 2.71 -17.74
N VAL A 33 -7.62 1.69 -17.16
CA VAL A 33 -8.31 0.66 -16.38
C VAL A 33 -8.72 1.22 -15.01
N LYS A 34 -9.78 0.66 -14.41
CA LYS A 34 -10.18 1.02 -13.06
C LYS A 34 -9.11 0.55 -12.07
N ILE A 35 -8.53 1.48 -11.32
CA ILE A 35 -7.49 1.20 -10.34
C ILE A 35 -7.94 1.70 -8.97
N VAL A 36 -7.70 0.88 -7.96
CA VAL A 36 -7.83 1.25 -6.55
C VAL A 36 -6.44 1.17 -5.92
N VAL A 37 -5.97 2.26 -5.36
CA VAL A 37 -4.65 2.37 -4.73
C VAL A 37 -4.79 2.21 -3.23
N CYS A 38 -4.20 1.16 -2.67
CA CYS A 38 -4.00 1.00 -1.23
C CYS A 38 -2.57 1.47 -0.91
N GLY A 39 -2.44 2.75 -0.59
CA GLY A 39 -1.16 3.39 -0.35
C GLY A 39 -0.57 3.09 1.03
N LEU A 40 0.67 3.50 1.23
CA LEU A 40 1.37 3.33 2.50
C LEU A 40 0.64 4.07 3.65
N ASP A 41 -0.09 5.13 3.33
CA ASP A 41 -0.88 5.92 4.29
C ASP A 41 -1.85 5.04 5.10
N ILE A 42 -2.52 4.09 4.45
CA ILE A 42 -3.41 3.15 5.12
C ILE A 42 -2.66 1.88 5.56
N THR A 43 -1.82 1.32 4.69
CA THR A 43 -1.22 0.00 4.95
C THR A 43 -0.20 0.01 6.09
N SER A 44 0.37 1.17 6.43
CA SER A 44 1.27 1.31 7.58
C SER A 44 0.53 1.29 8.93
N THR A 45 -0.77 1.55 8.94
CA THR A 45 -1.61 1.49 10.15
C THR A 45 -2.17 0.09 10.40
N GLU A 46 -2.23 -0.74 9.36
CA GLU A 46 -2.73 -2.10 9.42
C GLU A 46 -1.67 -3.03 10.01
N THR A 47 -1.88 -3.42 11.25
CA THR A 47 -0.95 -4.29 11.97
C THR A 47 -1.65 -5.51 12.55
N SER A 48 -0.93 -6.64 12.59
CA SER A 48 -1.38 -7.84 13.31
C SER A 48 -0.52 -8.06 14.54
N ASP A 49 -1.17 -8.25 15.68
CA ASP A 49 -0.51 -8.57 16.92
C ASP A 49 -0.06 -10.05 16.98
N ILE A 50 0.87 -10.33 17.87
CA ILE A 50 1.44 -11.67 18.06
C ILE A 50 0.37 -12.73 18.42
N PRO A 51 -0.59 -12.45 19.32
CA PRO A 51 -1.66 -13.38 19.62
C PRO A 51 -2.50 -13.76 18.39
N THR A 52 -2.80 -12.82 17.51
CA THR A 52 -3.54 -13.08 16.27
C THR A 52 -2.73 -13.93 15.30
N ILE A 53 -1.44 -13.63 15.11
CA ILE A 53 -0.55 -14.45 14.27
C ILE A 53 -0.43 -15.88 14.82
N ASN A 54 -0.34 -16.04 16.14
CA ASN A 54 -0.26 -17.37 16.77
C ASN A 54 -1.50 -18.24 16.52
N LYS A 55 -2.70 -17.65 16.36
CA LYS A 55 -3.92 -18.39 16.02
C LYS A 55 -3.82 -19.06 14.65
N LEU A 56 -3.10 -18.45 13.70
CA LEU A 56 -2.92 -18.99 12.34
C LEU A 56 -2.33 -20.41 12.35
N LYS A 57 -1.45 -20.71 13.32
CA LYS A 57 -0.78 -22.01 13.43
C LYS A 57 -1.75 -23.19 13.44
N ASN A 58 -2.93 -23.01 14.02
CA ASN A 58 -3.90 -24.08 14.26
C ASN A 58 -5.17 -23.95 13.40
N MET A 59 -5.26 -22.99 12.50
CA MET A 59 -6.46 -22.76 11.69
C MET A 59 -6.63 -23.83 10.59
N ASN A 60 -5.67 -23.84 9.66
CA ASN A 60 -5.66 -24.75 8.51
C ASN A 60 -4.26 -24.82 7.88
N LYS A 61 -4.11 -25.50 6.74
CA LYS A 61 -2.83 -25.65 6.05
C LYS A 61 -2.23 -24.29 5.64
N ALA A 62 -3.03 -23.36 5.12
CA ALA A 62 -2.59 -22.02 4.74
C ALA A 62 -2.16 -21.20 5.97
N GLY A 63 -2.96 -21.21 7.04
CA GLY A 63 -2.63 -20.54 8.29
C GLY A 63 -1.31 -21.04 8.88
N LYS A 64 -1.07 -22.36 8.87
CA LYS A 64 0.20 -22.93 9.33
C LYS A 64 1.39 -22.46 8.49
N MET A 65 1.22 -22.35 7.18
CA MET A 65 2.25 -21.82 6.27
C MET A 65 2.53 -20.35 6.59
N PHE A 66 1.50 -19.52 6.69
CA PHE A 66 1.66 -18.09 7.03
C PHE A 66 2.32 -17.90 8.38
N TYR A 67 1.90 -18.66 9.39
CA TYR A 67 2.56 -18.63 10.71
C TYR A 67 4.06 -18.89 10.60
N SER A 68 4.47 -19.90 9.82
CA SER A 68 5.88 -20.25 9.65
C SER A 68 6.67 -19.15 8.93
N LEU A 69 6.06 -18.52 7.90
CA LEU A 69 6.65 -17.38 7.19
C LEU A 69 6.81 -16.18 8.13
N PHE A 70 5.77 -15.81 8.86
CA PHE A 70 5.83 -14.69 9.80
C PHE A 70 6.85 -14.93 10.92
N LYS A 71 6.95 -16.15 11.44
CA LYS A 71 7.97 -16.49 12.43
C LYS A 71 9.38 -16.31 11.87
N HIS A 72 9.63 -16.68 10.61
CA HIS A 72 10.92 -16.51 9.96
C HIS A 72 11.28 -15.04 9.76
N PHE A 73 10.35 -14.24 9.25
CA PHE A 73 10.56 -12.79 9.08
C PHE A 73 10.72 -12.05 10.39
N ARG A 74 10.14 -12.55 11.44
CA ARG A 74 10.03 -11.90 12.73
C ARG A 74 11.32 -11.87 13.54
N ASP A 75 12.16 -12.87 13.42
CA ASP A 75 13.43 -12.96 14.18
C ASP A 75 14.40 -11.81 13.81
N GLY A 76 14.04 -10.93 12.84
CA GLY A 76 14.81 -9.77 12.42
C GLY A 76 14.11 -8.41 12.42
N SER A 77 12.79 -8.30 12.57
CA SER A 77 12.11 -7.02 12.28
C SER A 77 11.01 -6.57 13.25
N MET A 78 10.73 -7.27 14.34
CA MET A 78 9.64 -6.88 15.24
C MET A 78 10.13 -6.25 16.54
N GLU A 79 10.58 -5.03 16.47
CA GLU A 79 10.96 -4.26 17.68
C GLU A 79 9.76 -3.89 18.56
N ASN A 80 8.53 -3.83 18.03
CA ASN A 80 7.35 -3.35 18.75
C ASN A 80 6.17 -4.34 18.84
N GLY A 81 6.37 -5.61 18.54
CA GLY A 81 5.34 -6.62 18.77
C GLY A 81 4.23 -6.73 17.72
N ASN A 82 4.14 -5.84 16.73
CA ASN A 82 3.13 -5.84 15.67
C ASN A 82 3.78 -5.99 14.30
N LEU A 83 3.16 -6.79 13.43
CA LEU A 83 3.59 -6.96 12.04
C LEU A 83 2.69 -6.14 11.12
N GLN A 84 3.28 -5.26 10.32
CA GLN A 84 2.56 -4.54 9.28
C GLN A 84 2.13 -5.49 8.17
N MET A 85 0.89 -5.33 7.71
CA MET A 85 0.24 -6.25 6.77
C MET A 85 -0.11 -5.54 5.46
N HIS A 86 0.90 -4.92 4.84
CA HIS A 86 0.72 -4.04 3.70
C HIS A 86 -0.15 -4.64 2.58
N ASP A 87 0.20 -5.82 2.07
CA ASP A 87 -0.50 -6.42 0.93
C ASP A 87 -1.86 -7.00 1.31
N LEU A 88 -2.04 -7.37 2.58
CA LEU A 88 -3.32 -7.89 3.08
C LEU A 88 -4.44 -6.85 2.92
N THR A 89 -4.13 -5.57 3.03
CA THR A 89 -5.09 -4.47 2.86
C THR A 89 -5.78 -4.53 1.49
N THR A 90 -5.05 -4.87 0.43
CA THR A 90 -5.63 -5.00 -0.92
C THR A 90 -6.62 -6.15 -1.01
N THR A 91 -6.29 -7.29 -0.38
CA THR A 91 -7.16 -8.46 -0.33
C THR A 91 -8.40 -8.19 0.54
N ALA A 92 -8.21 -7.52 1.67
CA ALA A 92 -9.31 -7.10 2.54
C ALA A 92 -10.26 -6.12 1.84
N TYR A 93 -9.74 -5.18 1.07
CA TYR A 93 -10.55 -4.28 0.26
C TYR A 93 -11.39 -5.03 -0.78
N LEU A 94 -10.84 -6.07 -1.43
CA LEU A 94 -11.60 -6.88 -2.39
C LEU A 94 -12.69 -7.73 -1.73
N ASP A 95 -12.45 -8.25 -0.53
CA ASP A 95 -13.41 -9.08 0.20
C ASP A 95 -14.52 -8.24 0.86
N LYS A 96 -14.14 -7.11 1.45
CA LYS A 96 -15.03 -6.23 2.22
C LYS A 96 -14.74 -4.74 1.96
N PRO A 97 -15.08 -4.22 0.79
CA PRO A 97 -14.82 -2.82 0.46
C PRO A 97 -15.52 -1.82 1.40
N ASP A 98 -16.64 -2.22 2.00
CA ASP A 98 -17.41 -1.38 2.95
C ASP A 98 -16.67 -1.08 4.28
N LEU A 99 -15.56 -1.78 4.54
CA LEU A 99 -14.70 -1.48 5.69
C LEU A 99 -13.74 -0.31 5.43
N PHE A 100 -13.68 0.17 4.21
CA PHE A 100 -12.72 1.20 3.78
C PHE A 100 -13.44 2.42 3.23
N GLU A 101 -12.87 3.57 3.48
CA GLU A 101 -13.21 4.77 2.74
C GLU A 101 -12.30 4.91 1.52
N SER A 102 -12.82 5.39 0.41
CA SER A 102 -12.03 5.70 -0.77
C SER A 102 -12.42 7.05 -1.35
N LYS A 103 -11.45 7.78 -1.88
CA LYS A 103 -11.65 9.07 -2.49
C LYS A 103 -11.07 9.09 -3.90
N GLU A 104 -11.86 9.60 -4.84
CA GLU A 104 -11.36 9.78 -6.20
C GLU A 104 -10.33 10.90 -6.25
N ALA A 105 -9.25 10.66 -6.98
CA ALA A 105 -8.16 11.60 -7.17
C ALA A 105 -7.59 11.50 -8.59
N PHE A 106 -6.97 12.57 -9.05
CA PHE A 106 -5.97 12.47 -10.10
C PHE A 106 -4.66 11.98 -9.47
N ILE A 107 -4.09 10.92 -10.06
CA ILE A 107 -2.83 10.33 -9.58
C ILE A 107 -1.85 10.21 -10.75
N ASP A 108 -0.62 10.67 -10.56
CA ASP A 108 0.49 10.47 -11.50
C ASP A 108 1.79 10.22 -10.72
N ILE A 109 2.82 9.77 -11.40
CA ILE A 109 4.14 9.51 -10.82
C ILE A 109 5.16 10.50 -11.37
N GLU A 110 5.93 11.13 -10.49
CA GLU A 110 7.12 11.89 -10.84
C GLU A 110 8.28 10.92 -11.20
N ALA A 111 8.70 10.95 -12.45
CA ALA A 111 9.66 9.97 -12.96
C ALA A 111 11.08 10.53 -13.19
N THR A 112 11.26 11.87 -13.19
CA THR A 112 12.48 12.51 -13.66
C THR A 112 13.20 13.35 -12.62
N GLY A 113 12.54 13.73 -11.53
CA GLY A 113 13.12 14.60 -10.50
C GLY A 113 14.27 13.92 -9.74
N GLU A 114 15.36 14.65 -9.53
CA GLU A 114 16.55 14.14 -8.82
C GLU A 114 16.23 13.60 -7.42
N TYR A 115 15.39 14.34 -6.66
CA TYR A 115 15.01 13.97 -5.27
C TYR A 115 13.57 13.46 -5.14
N THR A 116 12.76 13.62 -6.19
CA THR A 116 11.32 13.31 -6.17
C THR A 116 10.96 12.14 -7.07
N LYS A 117 11.95 11.48 -7.65
CA LYS A 117 11.75 10.29 -8.48
C LYS A 117 10.96 9.22 -7.72
N GLY A 118 9.87 8.74 -8.31
CA GLY A 118 8.95 7.79 -7.68
C GLY A 118 7.93 8.45 -6.73
N PHE A 119 7.92 9.80 -6.62
CA PHE A 119 6.88 10.48 -5.86
C PHE A 119 5.52 10.30 -6.52
N MET A 120 4.54 9.87 -5.75
CA MET A 120 3.15 9.78 -6.20
C MET A 120 2.45 11.11 -5.97
N VAL A 121 2.10 11.77 -7.05
CA VAL A 121 1.27 12.99 -7.02
C VAL A 121 -0.18 12.56 -6.87
N VAL A 122 -0.84 12.95 -5.77
CA VAL A 122 -2.26 12.65 -5.51
C VAL A 122 -3.02 13.96 -5.36
N ASP A 123 -3.87 14.28 -6.32
CA ASP A 123 -4.67 15.51 -6.31
C ASP A 123 -6.15 15.20 -5.99
N PHE A 124 -6.49 15.24 -4.73
CA PHE A 124 -7.88 15.12 -4.26
C PHE A 124 -8.75 16.34 -4.56
N ASN A 125 -8.13 17.50 -4.78
CA ASN A 125 -8.84 18.78 -4.82
C ASN A 125 -8.99 19.37 -6.23
N GLY A 126 -8.45 18.68 -7.24
CA GLY A 126 -8.53 19.15 -8.64
C GLY A 126 -7.63 20.36 -8.95
N LYS A 127 -6.52 20.53 -8.22
CA LYS A 127 -5.59 21.65 -8.41
C LYS A 127 -4.90 21.62 -9.76
N TYR A 128 -4.70 20.42 -10.32
CA TYR A 128 -4.10 20.26 -11.65
C TYR A 128 -5.11 20.33 -12.79
N ASN A 129 -6.41 20.54 -12.52
CA ASN A 129 -7.45 20.54 -13.56
C ASN A 129 -7.46 19.26 -14.40
N LYS A 130 -7.11 18.11 -13.82
CA LYS A 130 -7.12 16.79 -14.43
C LYS A 130 -8.30 15.97 -13.96
N GLU A 131 -8.77 15.07 -14.81
CA GLU A 131 -9.85 14.18 -14.47
C GLU A 131 -9.44 13.22 -13.33
N LYS A 132 -10.33 13.07 -12.34
CA LYS A 132 -10.12 12.15 -11.22
C LYS A 132 -10.68 10.79 -11.62
N MET A 133 -9.81 9.87 -11.98
CA MET A 133 -10.18 8.55 -12.49
C MET A 133 -9.78 7.40 -11.57
N LEU A 134 -9.04 7.69 -10.51
CA LEU A 134 -8.44 6.66 -9.66
C LEU A 134 -8.96 6.80 -8.24
N SER A 135 -9.29 5.66 -7.61
CA SER A 135 -9.69 5.61 -6.21
C SER A 135 -8.48 5.42 -5.31
N PHE A 136 -8.31 6.28 -4.33
CA PHE A 136 -7.29 6.17 -3.29
C PHE A 136 -7.96 5.79 -1.98
N VAL A 137 -7.53 4.67 -1.38
CA VAL A 137 -8.11 4.18 -0.12
C VAL A 137 -7.57 5.00 1.04
N GLN A 138 -8.47 5.44 1.91
CA GLN A 138 -8.20 6.22 3.12
C GLN A 138 -8.83 5.53 4.33
N ILE A 139 -8.44 5.93 5.53
CA ILE A 139 -9.10 5.57 6.80
C ILE A 139 -10.13 6.64 7.12
#